data_f618c984694bf82cd0360d497a16173f
#
_entry.id   f618c984694bf82cd0360d497a16173f
#
_cell.length_a   1.000
_cell.length_b   1.000
_cell.length_c   1.000
_cell.angle_alpha   90.00
_cell.angle_beta   90.00
_cell.angle_gamma   90.00
#
_symmetry.space_group_name_H-M   'P 1'
#
loop_
_entity.id
_entity.type
_entity.pdbx_description
1 polymer ?
#
loop_
_entity_poly.entity_id
_entity_poly.type
_entity_poly.pdbx_seq_one_letter_code
_entity_poly.pdbx_strand_id
1 'polypeptide(L)'
;MSYASRKPQSRAEADAHARTLRALVKLPENKHCADCKRNDTRWASWNIGCFLCIRCSGIHRSMGTHISRVKSIDLDIWTPEQMNSIQKWGNKRANAYWEAHLKAGHAPPDHKVESFIRSKYELRRWARQTPIPEDPSVLDTDTPQAPTATTQPGAPPTSTRSA
;
A
#
# COMPACT_ATOMS: atom_id res chain seq x y z
N MET A 1 2.21 31.32 4.08
CA MET A 1 2.50 30.09 4.54
C MET A 1 1.41 29.35 5.16
N SER A 2 1.22 28.28 4.65
CA SER A 2 0.04 27.57 4.99
C SER A 2 0.08 26.95 6.35
N TYR A 3 1.25 26.68 6.95
CA TYR A 3 1.21 26.10 8.19
C TYR A 3 0.85 27.02 9.31
N ALA A 4 1.04 28.28 9.12
CA ALA A 4 0.62 29.23 10.13
C ALA A 4 -0.88 29.27 10.28
N SER A 5 -1.61 28.93 9.24
CA SER A 5 -3.07 28.95 9.30
C SER A 5 -3.67 27.59 9.65
N ARG A 6 -2.88 26.57 9.80
CA ARG A 6 -3.39 25.24 10.10
C ARG A 6 -3.74 25.15 11.58
N LYS A 7 -4.97 24.79 11.86
CA LYS A 7 -5.41 24.63 13.24
C LYS A 7 -4.97 23.27 13.77
N PRO A 8 -4.66 23.17 15.06
CA PRO A 8 -4.42 21.87 15.66
C PRO A 8 -5.66 21.00 15.54
N GLN A 9 -5.48 19.73 15.40
CA GLN A 9 -6.56 18.77 15.34
C GLN A 9 -7.24 18.70 16.69
N SER A 10 -8.56 18.68 16.71
CA SER A 10 -9.29 18.49 17.94
C SER A 10 -9.15 17.04 18.41
N ARG A 11 -9.42 16.83 19.69
CA ARG A 11 -9.41 15.49 20.23
C ARG A 11 -10.45 14.61 19.55
N ALA A 12 -11.62 15.19 19.26
CA ALA A 12 -12.67 14.45 18.58
C ALA A 12 -12.23 14.00 17.19
N GLU A 13 -11.52 14.87 16.45
CA GLU A 13 -10.97 14.49 15.15
C GLU A 13 -9.93 13.39 15.27
N ALA A 14 -9.03 13.52 16.24
CA ALA A 14 -8.00 12.51 16.44
C ALA A 14 -8.62 11.16 16.81
N ASP A 15 -9.64 11.17 17.65
CA ASP A 15 -10.33 9.95 18.06
C ASP A 15 -11.05 9.31 16.87
N ALA A 16 -11.69 10.14 16.03
CA ALA A 16 -12.36 9.64 14.84
C ALA A 16 -11.38 8.98 13.88
N HIS A 17 -10.22 9.61 13.68
CA HIS A 17 -9.18 9.04 12.83
C HIS A 17 -8.68 7.71 13.39
N ALA A 18 -8.48 7.64 14.71
CA ALA A 18 -8.03 6.41 15.35
C ALA A 18 -9.05 5.28 15.16
N ARG A 19 -10.34 5.59 15.28
CA ARG A 19 -11.38 4.58 15.05
C ARG A 19 -11.38 4.09 13.63
N THR A 20 -11.23 5.01 12.67
CA THR A 20 -11.17 4.65 11.26
C THR A 20 -9.97 3.74 10.97
N LEU A 21 -8.81 4.10 11.52
CA LEU A 21 -7.61 3.28 11.31
C LEU A 21 -7.77 1.88 11.89
N ARG A 22 -8.36 1.79 13.07
CA ARG A 22 -8.57 0.48 13.69
C ARG A 22 -9.55 -0.37 12.88
N ALA A 23 -10.54 0.25 12.26
CA ALA A 23 -11.45 -0.46 11.38
C ALA A 23 -10.74 -0.92 10.11
N LEU A 24 -9.90 -0.07 9.55
CA LEU A 24 -9.18 -0.40 8.31
C LEU A 24 -8.24 -1.60 8.50
N VAL A 25 -7.52 -1.66 9.63
CA VAL A 25 -6.59 -2.77 9.83
C VAL A 25 -7.29 -4.11 10.05
N LYS A 26 -8.58 -4.08 10.32
CA LYS A 26 -9.36 -5.31 10.49
C LYS A 26 -9.88 -5.87 9.17
N LEU A 27 -9.81 -5.08 8.09
CA LEU A 27 -10.22 -5.59 6.78
C LEU A 27 -9.30 -6.72 6.36
N PRO A 28 -9.83 -7.76 5.70
CA PRO A 28 -9.01 -8.93 5.35
C PRO A 28 -7.74 -8.58 4.60
N GLU A 29 -7.81 -7.66 3.65
CA GLU A 29 -6.65 -7.29 2.86
C GLU A 29 -5.61 -6.52 3.65
N ASN A 30 -5.98 -5.93 4.79
CA ASN A 30 -5.08 -5.11 5.58
C ASN A 30 -4.56 -5.80 6.84
N LYS A 31 -5.09 -6.98 7.16
CA LYS A 31 -4.65 -7.71 8.35
C LYS A 31 -3.22 -8.19 8.25
N HIS A 32 -2.76 -8.43 7.04
CA HIS A 32 -1.43 -8.95 6.81
C HIS A 32 -0.53 -7.83 6.30
N CYS A 33 0.70 -7.81 6.77
CA CYS A 33 1.67 -6.83 6.33
C CYS A 33 1.79 -6.85 4.80
N ALA A 34 1.79 -5.66 4.21
CA ALA A 34 1.87 -5.54 2.76
C ALA A 34 3.11 -6.21 2.18
N ASP A 35 4.17 -6.32 2.96
CA ASP A 35 5.45 -6.80 2.46
C ASP A 35 5.75 -8.24 2.89
N CYS A 36 5.83 -8.50 4.18
CA CYS A 36 6.18 -9.85 4.64
C CYS A 36 4.98 -10.78 4.75
N LYS A 37 3.78 -10.23 4.64
CA LYS A 37 2.51 -10.97 4.65
C LYS A 37 2.16 -11.61 6.00
N ARG A 38 2.87 -11.24 7.05
CA ARG A 38 2.54 -11.73 8.39
C ARG A 38 1.44 -10.88 9.02
N ASN A 39 0.79 -11.42 10.02
CA ASN A 39 -0.29 -10.75 10.73
C ASN A 39 0.22 -9.60 11.58
N ASP A 40 -0.70 -8.82 12.09
CA ASP A 40 -0.46 -7.78 13.10
C ASP A 40 0.13 -6.51 12.50
N THR A 41 -0.70 -5.84 11.71
CA THR A 41 -0.32 -4.58 11.08
C THR A 41 -0.71 -3.43 11.98
N ARG A 42 0.25 -2.92 12.74
CA ARG A 42 0.02 -1.77 13.63
C ARG A 42 0.73 -0.51 13.17
N TRP A 43 1.31 -0.57 11.99
CA TRP A 43 2.04 0.53 11.39
C TRP A 43 1.59 0.72 9.97
N ALA A 44 1.92 1.85 9.40
CA ALA A 44 1.55 2.13 8.02
C ALA A 44 2.56 3.07 7.38
N SER A 45 2.69 2.96 6.06
CA SER A 45 3.34 3.97 5.24
C SER A 45 2.21 4.74 4.59
N TRP A 46 1.94 5.96 5.09
CA TRP A 46 0.73 6.65 4.65
C TRP A 46 0.84 7.15 3.20
N ASN A 47 2.05 7.50 2.76
CA ASN A 47 2.21 8.00 1.38
C ASN A 47 2.13 6.88 0.34
N ILE A 48 2.63 5.70 0.67
CA ILE A 48 2.47 4.52 -0.18
C ILE A 48 1.05 3.98 -0.05
N GLY A 49 0.48 4.09 1.13
CA GLY A 49 -0.89 3.66 1.37
C GLY A 49 -1.00 2.21 1.82
N CYS A 50 -0.02 1.70 2.55
CA CYS A 50 -0.03 0.31 2.97
C CYS A 50 0.14 0.17 4.47
N PHE A 51 -0.39 -0.94 5.00
CA PHE A 51 -0.27 -1.31 6.41
C PHE A 51 0.84 -2.32 6.59
N LEU A 52 1.60 -2.17 7.66
CA LEU A 52 2.86 -2.89 7.86
C LEU A 52 2.95 -3.44 9.27
N CYS A 53 3.70 -4.53 9.43
CA CYS A 53 4.09 -5.00 10.74
C CYS A 53 5.23 -4.13 11.28
N ILE A 54 5.55 -4.31 12.56
CA ILE A 54 6.57 -3.46 13.19
C ILE A 54 7.94 -3.63 12.54
N ARG A 55 8.30 -4.84 12.18
CA ARG A 55 9.61 -5.11 11.55
C ARG A 55 9.73 -4.40 10.20
N CYS A 56 8.71 -4.57 9.36
CA CYS A 56 8.75 -3.96 8.03
C CYS A 56 8.68 -2.45 8.10
N SER A 57 7.96 -1.90 9.10
CA SER A 57 7.91 -0.46 9.29
C SER A 57 9.30 0.11 9.60
N GLY A 58 10.10 -0.62 10.37
CA GLY A 58 11.47 -0.22 10.64
C GLY A 58 12.32 -0.17 9.39
N ILE A 59 12.14 -1.16 8.51
CA ILE A 59 12.85 -1.20 7.23
C ILE A 59 12.41 -0.03 6.35
N HIS A 60 11.11 0.26 6.32
CA HIS A 60 10.59 1.39 5.57
C HIS A 60 11.23 2.71 6.04
N ARG A 61 11.38 2.88 7.35
CA ARG A 61 12.03 4.09 7.87
C ARG A 61 13.46 4.19 7.40
N SER A 62 14.14 3.06 7.28
CA SER A 62 15.53 3.06 6.86
C SER A 62 15.71 3.46 5.39
N MET A 63 14.64 3.37 4.59
CA MET A 63 14.71 3.79 3.19
C MET A 63 14.62 5.32 3.04
N GLY A 64 14.14 6.01 4.06
CA GLY A 64 14.04 7.46 4.04
C GLY A 64 12.66 7.98 3.70
N THR A 65 12.38 9.19 4.17
CA THR A 65 11.05 9.79 4.00
C THR A 65 10.74 10.17 2.56
N HIS A 66 11.75 10.21 1.71
CA HIS A 66 11.50 10.44 0.29
C HIS A 66 10.83 9.23 -0.37
N ILE A 67 10.90 8.06 0.26
CA ILE A 67 10.26 6.85 -0.25
C ILE A 67 9.05 6.47 0.58
N SER A 68 9.22 6.43 1.90
CA SER A 68 8.16 5.92 2.77
C SER A 68 8.05 6.76 4.05
N ARG A 69 6.83 7.14 4.37
CA ARG A 69 6.54 7.94 5.56
C ARG A 69 5.68 7.11 6.49
N VAL A 70 6.32 6.67 7.57
CA VAL A 70 5.75 5.68 8.47
C VAL A 70 5.03 6.35 9.63
N LYS A 71 3.85 5.82 9.98
CA LYS A 71 3.09 6.24 11.14
C LYS A 71 2.56 5.03 11.88
N SER A 72 2.48 5.15 13.20
CA SER A 72 1.84 4.13 14.02
C SER A 72 0.32 4.31 13.97
N ILE A 73 -0.39 3.21 13.95
CA ILE A 73 -1.85 3.23 14.01
C ILE A 73 -2.33 3.69 15.38
N ASP A 74 -1.64 3.29 16.44
CA ASP A 74 -2.08 3.52 17.81
C ASP A 74 -1.41 4.69 18.50
N LEU A 75 -0.20 5.05 18.10
CA LEU A 75 0.62 5.97 18.87
C LEU A 75 0.76 7.37 18.26
N ASP A 76 0.48 7.50 16.97
CA ASP A 76 0.66 8.77 16.27
C ASP A 76 -0.67 9.44 15.97
N ILE A 77 -0.63 10.75 15.82
CA ILE A 77 -1.78 11.52 15.39
C ILE A 77 -1.69 11.69 13.87
N TRP A 78 -2.77 11.35 13.20
CA TRP A 78 -2.84 11.39 11.73
C TRP A 78 -3.53 12.65 11.26
N THR A 79 -2.99 13.30 10.25
CA THR A 79 -3.61 14.47 9.64
C THR A 79 -4.69 14.03 8.64
N PRO A 80 -5.59 14.94 8.25
CA PRO A 80 -6.58 14.61 7.22
C PRO A 80 -5.97 14.15 5.91
N GLU A 81 -4.85 14.74 5.50
CA GLU A 81 -4.16 14.32 4.29
C GLU A 81 -3.69 12.87 4.38
N GLN A 82 -3.10 12.53 5.52
CA GLN A 82 -2.61 11.16 5.73
C GLN A 82 -3.75 10.17 5.78
N MET A 83 -4.85 10.53 6.44
CA MET A 83 -6.03 9.70 6.49
C MET A 83 -6.62 9.48 5.10
N ASN A 84 -6.69 10.55 4.31
CA ASN A 84 -7.22 10.45 2.96
C ASN A 84 -6.40 9.47 2.12
N SER A 85 -5.09 9.57 2.21
CA SER A 85 -4.20 8.68 1.46
C SER A 85 -4.39 7.23 1.84
N ILE A 86 -4.35 6.92 3.15
CA ILE A 86 -4.43 5.52 3.58
C ILE A 86 -5.80 4.91 3.28
N GLN A 87 -6.86 5.73 3.35
CA GLN A 87 -8.20 5.24 3.07
C GLN A 87 -8.41 4.93 1.60
N LYS A 88 -7.82 5.72 0.72
CA LYS A 88 -8.03 5.46 -0.70
C LYS A 88 -7.10 4.37 -1.23
N TRP A 89 -6.00 4.10 -0.57
CA TRP A 89 -5.07 3.05 -1.01
C TRP A 89 -5.36 1.70 -0.34
N GLY A 90 -4.75 1.42 0.78
CA GLY A 90 -4.84 0.12 1.42
C GLY A 90 -3.92 -0.91 0.78
N ASN A 91 -3.77 -2.06 1.43
CA ASN A 91 -2.79 -3.06 0.99
C ASN A 91 -3.11 -3.65 -0.38
N LYS A 92 -4.39 -3.88 -0.67
CA LYS A 92 -4.76 -4.48 -1.94
C LYS A 92 -4.37 -3.61 -3.12
N ARG A 93 -4.74 -2.32 -3.05
CA ARG A 93 -4.41 -1.40 -4.14
C ARG A 93 -2.92 -1.09 -4.20
N ALA A 94 -2.30 -0.92 -3.02
CA ALA A 94 -0.86 -0.66 -2.98
C ALA A 94 -0.11 -1.79 -3.67
N ASN A 95 -0.42 -3.04 -3.33
CA ASN A 95 0.26 -4.17 -3.94
C ASN A 95 -0.16 -4.40 -5.38
N ALA A 96 -1.35 -3.99 -5.79
CA ALA A 96 -1.72 -4.03 -7.21
C ALA A 96 -0.77 -3.17 -8.03
N TYR A 97 -0.24 -2.10 -7.44
CA TYR A 97 0.75 -1.27 -8.12
C TYR A 97 2.18 -1.78 -7.90
N TRP A 98 2.57 -1.98 -6.63
CA TRP A 98 3.97 -2.25 -6.28
C TRP A 98 4.40 -3.69 -6.50
N GLU A 99 3.45 -4.62 -6.50
CA GLU A 99 3.72 -6.03 -6.75
C GLU A 99 3.08 -6.53 -8.04
N ALA A 100 2.85 -5.63 -8.99
CA ALA A 100 2.15 -5.97 -10.23
C ALA A 100 2.80 -7.13 -10.97
N HIS A 101 4.12 -7.22 -10.94
CA HIS A 101 4.88 -8.25 -11.64
C HIS A 101 5.48 -9.28 -10.72
N LEU A 102 5.09 -9.27 -9.45
CA LEU A 102 5.56 -10.25 -8.49
C LEU A 102 4.67 -11.49 -8.56
N LYS A 103 5.29 -12.66 -8.39
CA LYS A 103 4.55 -13.90 -8.40
C LYS A 103 3.48 -13.90 -7.31
N ALA A 104 2.27 -14.27 -7.66
CA ALA A 104 1.16 -14.28 -6.72
C ALA A 104 1.48 -15.18 -5.52
N GLY A 105 1.16 -14.70 -4.33
CA GLY A 105 1.38 -15.45 -3.11
C GLY A 105 2.81 -15.42 -2.59
N HIS A 106 3.71 -14.71 -3.26
CA HIS A 106 5.09 -14.65 -2.80
C HIS A 106 5.19 -13.92 -1.47
N ALA A 107 5.94 -14.49 -0.55
CA ALA A 107 6.32 -13.82 0.70
C ALA A 107 7.80 -14.09 0.92
N PRO A 108 8.58 -13.06 1.26
CA PRO A 108 10.01 -13.26 1.42
C PRO A 108 10.32 -14.06 2.67
N PRO A 109 11.36 -14.89 2.66
CA PRO A 109 11.83 -15.51 3.89
C PRO A 109 12.42 -14.43 4.81
N ASP A 110 12.47 -14.74 6.11
CA ASP A 110 12.85 -13.75 7.11
C ASP A 110 14.18 -13.07 6.82
N HIS A 111 15.16 -13.84 6.39
CA HIS A 111 16.50 -13.29 6.16
C HIS A 111 16.60 -12.44 4.89
N LYS A 112 15.54 -12.39 4.08
CA LYS A 112 15.52 -11.61 2.85
C LYS A 112 14.49 -10.48 2.87
N VAL A 113 13.86 -10.24 3.99
CA VAL A 113 12.78 -9.23 4.05
C VAL A 113 13.31 -7.84 3.72
N GLU A 114 14.46 -7.47 4.25
CA GLU A 114 14.97 -6.13 3.98
C GLU A 114 15.31 -5.94 2.51
N SER A 115 16.00 -6.90 1.89
CA SER A 115 16.36 -6.77 0.49
C SER A 115 15.11 -6.80 -0.40
N PHE A 116 14.10 -7.57 0.01
CA PHE A 116 12.84 -7.62 -0.71
C PHE A 116 12.15 -6.24 -0.70
N ILE A 117 12.08 -5.62 0.48
CA ILE A 117 11.42 -4.32 0.61
C ILE A 117 12.15 -3.25 -0.19
N ARG A 118 13.48 -3.23 -0.15
CA ARG A 118 14.24 -2.27 -0.92
C ARG A 118 14.07 -2.48 -2.42
N SER A 119 14.07 -3.73 -2.85
CA SER A 119 13.82 -4.03 -4.26
C SER A 119 12.43 -3.58 -4.68
N LYS A 120 11.45 -3.77 -3.81
CA LYS A 120 10.07 -3.44 -4.12
C LYS A 120 9.86 -1.93 -4.27
N TYR A 121 10.39 -1.14 -3.35
CA TYR A 121 10.09 0.29 -3.31
C TYR A 121 11.20 1.19 -3.82
N GLU A 122 12.46 0.88 -3.52
CA GLU A 122 13.58 1.69 -4.01
C GLU A 122 13.86 1.40 -5.47
N LEU A 123 13.93 0.13 -5.82
CA LEU A 123 14.26 -0.28 -7.18
C LEU A 123 13.04 -0.44 -8.07
N ARG A 124 11.85 -0.44 -7.48
CA ARG A 124 10.58 -0.57 -8.19
C ARG A 124 10.56 -1.83 -9.06
N ARG A 125 11.13 -2.88 -8.56
CA ARG A 125 11.42 -4.08 -9.35
C ARG A 125 10.16 -4.73 -9.91
N TRP A 126 9.07 -4.73 -9.15
CA TRP A 126 7.84 -5.39 -9.56
C TRP A 126 6.69 -4.42 -9.76
N ALA A 127 6.97 -3.12 -9.71
CA ALA A 127 5.95 -2.09 -9.84
C ALA A 127 5.46 -1.99 -11.26
N ARG A 128 4.25 -1.46 -11.40
CA ARG A 128 3.74 -1.15 -12.73
C ARG A 128 4.69 -0.17 -13.43
N GLN A 129 4.71 -0.24 -14.75
CA GLN A 129 5.53 0.64 -15.56
C GLN A 129 4.94 2.03 -15.69
N THR A 130 3.67 2.21 -15.29
CA THR A 130 2.99 3.50 -15.37
C THR A 130 3.23 4.31 -14.10
N PRO A 131 3.00 5.64 -14.15
CA PRO A 131 3.09 6.45 -12.93
C PRO A 131 2.06 6.01 -11.89
N ILE A 132 2.34 6.34 -10.64
CA ILE A 132 1.41 6.05 -9.55
C ILE A 132 0.13 6.87 -9.79
N PRO A 133 -1.05 6.23 -9.84
CA PRO A 133 -2.27 6.98 -10.14
C PRO A 133 -2.71 7.85 -8.98
N GLU A 134 -3.31 8.98 -9.28
CA GLU A 134 -3.91 9.81 -8.25
C GLU A 134 -5.14 9.13 -7.65
N ASP A 135 -5.89 8.45 -8.48
CA ASP A 135 -7.06 7.69 -8.04
C ASP A 135 -6.75 6.21 -8.15
N PRO A 136 -6.37 5.58 -7.03
CA PRO A 136 -5.97 4.18 -7.09
C PRO A 136 -7.11 3.21 -7.35
N SER A 137 -8.36 3.68 -7.36
CA SER A 137 -9.47 2.79 -7.69
C SER A 137 -9.38 2.26 -9.11
N VAL A 138 -8.61 2.91 -9.98
CA VAL A 138 -8.38 2.39 -11.33
C VAL A 138 -7.69 1.03 -11.29
N LEU A 139 -6.99 0.74 -10.21
CA LEU A 139 -6.31 -0.55 -10.07
C LEU A 139 -7.27 -1.69 -9.77
N ASP A 140 -8.48 -1.38 -9.33
CA ASP A 140 -9.47 -2.41 -9.01
C ASP A 140 -10.00 -3.11 -10.25
N THR A 141 -10.01 -2.41 -11.37
CA THR A 141 -10.57 -2.96 -12.60
C THR A 141 -9.54 -3.71 -13.44
N ASP A 142 -8.26 -3.58 -13.10
CA ASP A 142 -7.23 -4.27 -13.86
C ASP A 142 -7.06 -5.68 -13.35
N THR A 143 -7.03 -6.62 -14.29
CA THR A 143 -6.72 -7.96 -13.87
C THR A 143 -5.23 -8.11 -13.72
N PRO A 144 -4.84 -8.86 -12.79
CA PRO A 144 -3.43 -9.02 -12.60
C PRO A 144 -2.78 -9.68 -13.78
N GLN A 145 -2.82 -9.66 -14.60
CA GLN A 145 -2.23 -10.15 -15.69
C GLN A 145 -1.85 -9.37 -16.68
N ALA A 146 -1.97 -9.25 -16.71
CA ALA A 146 -1.76 -8.71 -17.44
C ALA A 146 -1.40 -8.32 -18.04
N PRO A 147 -1.11 -8.62 -18.23
CA PRO A 147 -0.69 -8.18 -18.80
C PRO A 147 -0.71 -8.01 -19.69
N THR A 148 -0.97 -8.21 -19.76
CA THR A 148 -1.14 -8.10 -20.57
C THR A 148 -1.42 -7.66 -21.21
N ALA A 149 -1.51 -7.60 -21.41
CA ALA A 149 -1.79 -7.29 -21.99
C ALA A 149 -2.08 -6.93 -22.68
N THR A 150 -2.07 -7.09 -22.79
CA THR A 150 -2.42 -6.93 -23.43
C THR A 150 -3.05 -6.81 -24.02
N THR A 151 -3.19 -6.85 -24.15
CA THR A 151 -3.86 -6.88 -24.68
C THR A 151 -4.60 -7.03 -25.21
N GLN A 152 -4.83 -7.14 -25.44
CA GLN A 152 -5.49 -7.45 -25.92
C GLN A 152 -6.29 -7.48 -26.32
N PRO A 153 -6.49 -7.45 -26.75
CA PRO A 153 -7.34 -7.60 -27.07
C PRO A 153 -7.94 -8.18 -27.35
N GLY A 154 -8.08 -8.44 -27.23
CA GLY A 154 -8.69 -9.16 -27.32
C GLY A 154 -8.93 -9.91 -27.32
N ALA A 155 -8.83 -10.30 -27.22
CA ALA A 155 -9.10 -11.12 -27.11
C ALA A 155 -9.32 -11.71 -26.99
N PRO A 156 -9.47 -11.99 -26.90
CA PRO A 156 -9.76 -12.72 -26.79
C PRO A 156 -9.88 -13.33 -26.66
N PRO A 157 -10.11 -13.56 -26.55
CA PRO A 157 -10.31 -14.27 -26.43
C PRO A 157 -10.42 -14.94 -26.31
N THR A 158 -10.43 -15.01 -26.13
CA THR A 158 -10.69 -15.64 -26.19
C THR A 158 -10.86 -16.39 -26.14
N SER A 159 -10.78 -16.39 -26.13
CA SER A 159 -11.05 -17.02 -26.27
C SER A 159 -11.17 -17.76 -26.25
N THR A 160 -11.06 -17.80 -26.16
CA THR A 160 -11.25 -18.39 -26.27
C THR A 160 -11.44 -19.22 -26.28
N ARG A 161 -11.62 -19.34 -26.34
CA ARG A 161 -11.89 -20.02 -26.48
C ARG A 161 -12.14 -20.75 -26.96
N SER A 162 -12.09 -20.85 -26.98
CA SER A 162 -12.26 -21.45 -27.42
C SER A 162 -12.52 -21.89 -27.88
N ALA A 163 -12.56 -22.02 -28.24
CA ALA A 163 -12.66 -22.43 -28.76
C ALA A 163 -12.79 -22.55 -28.97
#